data_148ddd074ab6b53cba5e873ea5ea25ad
#
_entry.id   148ddd074ab6b53cba5e873ea5ea25ad
#
_cell.length_a   1.000
_cell.length_b   1.000
_cell.length_c   1.000
_cell.angle_alpha   90.00
_cell.angle_beta   90.00
_cell.angle_gamma   90.00
#
_symmetry.space_group_name_H-M   'P 1'
#
loop_
_entity.id
_entity.type
_entity.pdbx_description
1 polymer ?
#
loop_
_entity_poly.entity_id
_entity_poly.type
_entity_poly.pdbx_seq_one_letter_code
_entity_poly.pdbx_strand_id
1 'polypeptide(L)'
;MIDLGAGDADLDPPRAAVERMATAIREPTLGRYGFGMGYVPYREAVSAWMQRRFGVRFDPMTEIVPLIGSKEGISHLALAYMEAGAVGIIPEPGYNSYQGGTLLGGGEPYRYALRPRTNFLVELDEIPADVLRRTRILYLNYPNNPTAAVAPVEYLERVVRVCRERDILLVYENAYSELAFDGYVPPSIFEIEGAREVAIEFHSLSKTYNMTGWRCGWAVSRPEVASTLAKVKSFVDTGQYMAIQAAGVAALNSWSEFVPGNGAVFKERRDAAVAAFRRAGFECDVPCATMYLWIRLPDGVPSALFADRLLEEEGVVVMAGSSFGRGGEGFFRISFITSPQRIAEAAQRAGRLLTSMAAVEATR
;
A
#
# COMPACT_ATOMS: atom_id res chain seq x y z
N MET A 1 -4.50 18.57 19.11
CA MET A 1 -4.62 17.24 18.50
C MET A 1 -3.43 16.96 17.59
N ILE A 2 -2.88 15.74 17.62
CA ILE A 2 -1.82 15.26 16.74
C ILE A 2 -2.36 14.04 16.00
N ASP A 3 -2.50 14.13 14.67
CA ASP A 3 -2.96 13.00 13.87
C ASP A 3 -1.75 12.26 13.26
N LEU A 4 -1.58 10.99 13.64
CA LEU A 4 -0.61 10.04 13.07
C LEU A 4 -1.32 8.82 12.47
N GLY A 5 -2.66 8.84 12.38
CA GLY A 5 -3.47 7.72 11.90
C GLY A 5 -3.56 7.65 10.37
N ALA A 6 -3.68 8.78 9.70
CA ALA A 6 -3.83 8.83 8.25
C ALA A 6 -2.53 8.43 7.52
N GLY A 7 -2.68 7.85 6.34
CA GLY A 7 -1.56 7.62 5.42
C GLY A 7 -1.45 8.75 4.37
N ASP A 8 -1.50 10.00 4.82
CA ASP A 8 -1.54 11.20 3.98
C ASP A 8 -0.47 12.18 4.45
N ALA A 9 0.63 12.30 3.70
CA ALA A 9 1.76 13.12 4.08
C ALA A 9 1.44 14.61 3.95
N ASP A 10 2.01 15.40 4.88
CA ASP A 10 1.96 16.87 4.91
C ASP A 10 2.98 17.54 3.96
N LEU A 11 3.53 16.78 3.02
CA LEU A 11 4.55 17.23 2.08
C LEU A 11 3.94 17.57 0.73
N ASP A 12 4.52 18.56 0.07
CA ASP A 12 4.09 18.99 -1.25
C ASP A 12 4.40 17.93 -2.33
N PRO A 13 3.57 17.83 -3.37
CA PRO A 13 3.89 17.05 -4.56
C PRO A 13 5.01 17.70 -5.37
N PRO A 14 5.61 16.99 -6.36
CA PRO A 14 6.62 17.58 -7.23
C PRO A 14 6.11 18.85 -7.92
N ARG A 15 6.89 19.92 -7.83
CA ARG A 15 6.55 21.22 -8.45
C ARG A 15 6.19 21.09 -9.93
N ALA A 16 6.93 20.26 -10.66
CA ALA A 16 6.66 19.98 -12.08
C ALA A 16 5.26 19.40 -12.31
N ALA A 17 4.76 18.54 -11.38
CA ALA A 17 3.41 17.99 -11.48
C ALA A 17 2.34 19.08 -11.25
N VAL A 18 2.54 19.97 -10.29
CA VAL A 18 1.63 21.10 -10.00
C VAL A 18 1.56 22.06 -11.20
N GLU A 19 2.70 22.44 -11.73
CA GLU A 19 2.81 23.34 -12.89
C GLU A 19 2.17 22.70 -14.13
N ARG A 20 2.42 21.40 -14.36
CA ARG A 20 1.79 20.67 -15.47
C ARG A 20 0.29 20.59 -15.31
N MET A 21 -0.24 20.34 -14.12
CA MET A 21 -1.67 20.35 -13.85
C MET A 21 -2.29 21.72 -14.16
N ALA A 22 -1.67 22.81 -13.70
CA ALA A 22 -2.14 24.17 -13.92
C ALA A 22 -2.24 24.56 -15.42
N THR A 23 -1.43 23.94 -16.27
CA THR A 23 -1.51 24.10 -17.73
C THR A 23 -2.49 23.11 -18.36
N ALA A 24 -2.47 21.85 -17.92
CA ALA A 24 -3.28 20.76 -18.47
C ALA A 24 -4.79 21.03 -18.39
N ILE A 25 -5.26 21.65 -17.32
CA ILE A 25 -6.69 22.01 -17.17
C ILE A 25 -7.20 22.98 -18.25
N ARG A 26 -6.31 23.68 -18.94
CA ARG A 26 -6.62 24.62 -20.03
C ARG A 26 -6.57 23.97 -21.41
N GLU A 27 -6.17 22.70 -21.50
CA GLU A 27 -6.08 21.96 -22.76
C GLU A 27 -7.41 21.25 -23.07
N PRO A 28 -8.20 21.70 -24.08
CA PRO A 28 -9.52 21.13 -24.34
C PRO A 28 -9.52 19.63 -24.63
N THR A 29 -8.43 19.11 -25.19
CA THR A 29 -8.28 17.69 -25.51
C THR A 29 -8.19 16.80 -24.27
N LEU A 30 -7.64 17.31 -23.18
CA LEU A 30 -7.52 16.59 -21.92
C LEU A 30 -8.82 16.53 -21.11
N GLY A 31 -9.82 17.35 -21.46
CA GLY A 31 -11.16 17.31 -20.88
C GLY A 31 -12.11 16.29 -21.53
N ARG A 32 -11.61 15.46 -22.47
CA ARG A 32 -12.40 14.45 -23.18
C ARG A 32 -12.26 13.08 -22.54
N TYR A 33 -13.14 12.14 -22.93
CA TYR A 33 -13.00 10.74 -22.51
C TYR A 33 -11.70 10.11 -23.04
N GLY A 34 -11.00 9.40 -22.16
CA GLY A 34 -9.84 8.58 -22.54
C GLY A 34 -10.23 7.17 -23.06
N PHE A 35 -11.50 6.78 -22.99
CA PHE A 35 -12.07 5.51 -23.47
C PHE A 35 -11.26 4.27 -23.11
N GLY A 36 -10.95 4.09 -21.82
CA GLY A 36 -10.23 2.93 -21.31
C GLY A 36 -8.71 2.96 -21.53
N MET A 37 -8.26 3.70 -22.53
CA MET A 37 -6.82 3.89 -22.80
C MET A 37 -6.20 4.97 -21.91
N GLY A 38 -7.00 5.93 -21.45
CA GLY A 38 -6.50 7.09 -20.74
C GLY A 38 -5.62 7.98 -21.62
N TYR A 39 -4.67 8.65 -20.99
CA TYR A 39 -3.70 9.51 -21.65
C TYR A 39 -2.48 8.70 -22.08
N VAL A 40 -2.30 8.47 -23.39
CA VAL A 40 -1.21 7.62 -23.92
C VAL A 40 0.18 8.03 -23.40
N PRO A 41 0.55 9.33 -23.35
CA PRO A 41 1.85 9.72 -22.80
C PRO A 41 2.04 9.33 -21.31
N TYR A 42 0.96 9.15 -20.53
CA TYR A 42 1.08 8.63 -19.16
C TYR A 42 1.49 7.16 -19.15
N ARG A 43 0.92 6.35 -20.02
CA ARG A 43 1.28 4.93 -20.15
C ARG A 43 2.71 4.76 -20.65
N GLU A 44 3.15 5.60 -21.58
CA GLU A 44 4.54 5.64 -22.05
C GLU A 44 5.51 6.02 -20.93
N ALA A 45 5.14 7.04 -20.12
CA ALA A 45 5.93 7.45 -18.94
C ALA A 45 6.01 6.35 -17.89
N VAL A 46 4.91 5.61 -17.66
CA VAL A 46 4.88 4.43 -16.77
C VAL A 46 5.81 3.34 -17.29
N SER A 47 5.74 3.00 -18.60
CA SER A 47 6.63 2.00 -19.20
C SER A 47 8.11 2.37 -19.04
N ALA A 48 8.44 3.63 -19.31
CA ALA A 48 9.79 4.15 -19.16
C ALA A 48 10.25 4.14 -17.70
N TRP A 49 9.35 4.44 -16.75
CA TRP A 49 9.65 4.42 -15.32
C TRP A 49 9.89 2.99 -14.83
N MET A 50 9.04 2.01 -15.20
CA MET A 50 9.21 0.59 -14.87
C MET A 50 10.54 0.04 -15.40
N GLN A 51 10.89 0.39 -16.65
CA GLN A 51 12.17 -0.01 -17.24
C GLN A 51 13.36 0.61 -16.49
N ARG A 52 13.30 1.89 -16.15
CA ARG A 52 14.39 2.59 -15.44
C ARG A 52 14.56 2.06 -14.00
N ARG A 53 13.45 1.82 -13.32
CA ARG A 53 13.44 1.48 -11.90
C ARG A 53 13.68 0.00 -11.61
N PHE A 54 13.09 -0.89 -12.40
CA PHE A 54 13.10 -2.33 -12.17
C PHE A 54 13.72 -3.14 -13.32
N GLY A 55 14.15 -2.50 -14.40
CA GLY A 55 14.67 -3.20 -15.57
C GLY A 55 13.59 -3.94 -16.38
N VAL A 56 12.32 -3.78 -16.05
CA VAL A 56 11.20 -4.51 -16.67
C VAL A 56 10.41 -3.58 -17.58
N ARG A 57 10.20 -4.00 -18.83
CA ARG A 57 9.47 -3.23 -19.84
C ARG A 57 8.07 -3.80 -20.05
N PHE A 58 7.09 -2.89 -20.17
CA PHE A 58 5.70 -3.19 -20.52
C PHE A 58 5.29 -2.42 -21.77
N ASP A 59 4.46 -3.04 -22.60
CA ASP A 59 3.86 -2.35 -23.75
C ASP A 59 2.84 -1.32 -23.23
N PRO A 60 3.03 -0.02 -23.53
CA PRO A 60 2.10 1.01 -23.10
C PRO A 60 0.68 0.81 -23.59
N MET A 61 0.49 0.13 -24.72
CA MET A 61 -0.83 0.00 -25.35
C MET A 61 -1.64 -1.18 -24.84
N THR A 62 -0.99 -2.22 -24.32
CA THR A 62 -1.66 -3.49 -23.99
C THR A 62 -1.44 -3.97 -22.57
N GLU A 63 -0.37 -3.54 -21.89
CA GLU A 63 0.03 -4.09 -20.59
C GLU A 63 -0.09 -3.10 -19.42
N ILE A 64 -0.49 -1.85 -19.67
CA ILE A 64 -0.58 -0.78 -18.66
C ILE A 64 -2.00 -0.23 -18.57
N VAL A 65 -2.54 -0.16 -17.36
CA VAL A 65 -3.86 0.38 -17.06
C VAL A 65 -3.75 1.58 -16.13
N PRO A 66 -4.10 2.80 -16.57
CA PRO A 66 -4.21 3.97 -15.69
C PRO A 66 -5.34 3.79 -14.67
N LEU A 67 -5.10 4.21 -13.41
CA LEU A 67 -6.00 3.99 -12.29
C LEU A 67 -6.34 5.28 -11.54
N ILE A 68 -7.54 5.34 -10.97
CA ILE A 68 -7.96 6.35 -9.99
C ILE A 68 -7.37 6.00 -8.61
N GLY A 69 -6.04 5.86 -8.56
CA GLY A 69 -5.27 5.26 -7.48
C GLY A 69 -5.35 3.72 -7.46
N SER A 70 -4.38 3.05 -6.83
CA SER A 70 -4.31 1.58 -6.79
C SER A 70 -5.56 0.93 -6.18
N LYS A 71 -6.16 1.57 -5.18
CA LYS A 71 -7.35 1.07 -4.47
C LYS A 71 -8.51 0.71 -5.39
N GLU A 72 -8.81 1.58 -6.33
CA GLU A 72 -9.89 1.39 -7.31
C GLU A 72 -9.60 0.18 -8.19
N GLY A 73 -8.40 0.10 -8.76
CA GLY A 73 -8.01 -1.00 -9.64
C GLY A 73 -8.05 -2.36 -8.96
N ILE A 74 -7.60 -2.45 -7.71
CA ILE A 74 -7.65 -3.68 -6.89
C ILE A 74 -9.11 -4.14 -6.71
N SER A 75 -10.01 -3.21 -6.37
CA SER A 75 -11.43 -3.53 -6.18
C SER A 75 -12.11 -3.93 -7.49
N HIS A 76 -11.82 -3.23 -8.59
CA HIS A 76 -12.38 -3.54 -9.91
C HIS A 76 -11.86 -4.86 -10.48
N LEU A 77 -10.60 -5.20 -10.24
CA LEU A 77 -10.07 -6.49 -10.65
C LEU A 77 -10.84 -7.65 -10.00
N ALA A 78 -11.18 -7.51 -8.72
CA ALA A 78 -11.95 -8.52 -8.01
C ALA A 78 -13.34 -8.75 -8.63
N LEU A 79 -14.00 -7.70 -9.16
CA LEU A 79 -15.29 -7.85 -9.87
C LEU A 79 -15.19 -8.77 -11.09
N ALA A 80 -14.00 -8.89 -11.71
CA ALA A 80 -13.80 -9.74 -12.89
C ALA A 80 -13.38 -11.17 -12.54
N TYR A 81 -12.73 -11.38 -11.40
CA TYR A 81 -12.11 -12.67 -11.06
C TYR A 81 -12.80 -13.40 -9.91
N MET A 82 -13.73 -12.75 -9.19
CA MET A 82 -14.48 -13.38 -8.12
C MET A 82 -15.87 -13.79 -8.57
N GLU A 83 -16.33 -14.90 -8.01
CA GLU A 83 -17.66 -15.48 -8.18
C GLU A 83 -18.03 -16.27 -6.92
N ALA A 84 -19.26 -16.74 -6.82
CA ALA A 84 -19.72 -17.54 -5.68
C ALA A 84 -18.88 -18.82 -5.54
N GLY A 85 -18.32 -19.05 -4.35
CA GLY A 85 -17.41 -20.16 -4.06
C GLY A 85 -15.94 -19.91 -4.37
N ALA A 86 -15.60 -18.85 -5.11
CA ALA A 86 -14.21 -18.45 -5.33
C ALA A 86 -13.62 -17.80 -4.07
N VAL A 87 -12.37 -18.07 -3.78
CA VAL A 87 -11.67 -17.56 -2.60
C VAL A 87 -10.64 -16.48 -2.98
N GLY A 88 -10.64 -15.38 -2.22
CA GLY A 88 -9.53 -14.42 -2.18
C GLY A 88 -8.73 -14.60 -0.89
N ILE A 89 -7.44 -14.94 -0.98
CA ILE A 89 -6.55 -14.99 0.19
C ILE A 89 -6.11 -13.58 0.53
N ILE A 90 -6.43 -13.14 1.76
CA ILE A 90 -6.24 -11.79 2.25
C ILE A 90 -5.32 -11.81 3.46
N PRO A 91 -4.13 -11.17 3.39
CA PRO A 91 -3.27 -10.98 4.56
C PRO A 91 -3.97 -10.13 5.63
N GLU A 92 -3.88 -10.55 6.89
CA GLU A 92 -4.46 -9.86 8.04
C GLU A 92 -3.44 -9.82 9.20
N PRO A 93 -2.97 -8.64 9.67
CA PRO A 93 -3.43 -7.29 9.32
C PRO A 93 -3.13 -6.93 7.87
N GLY A 94 -4.02 -6.17 7.24
CA GLY A 94 -3.89 -5.84 5.82
C GLY A 94 -4.78 -4.69 5.36
N TYR A 95 -4.72 -4.40 4.08
CA TYR A 95 -5.46 -3.29 3.50
C TYR A 95 -6.92 -3.69 3.19
N ASN A 96 -7.86 -2.91 3.70
CA ASN A 96 -9.30 -3.23 3.65
C ASN A 96 -9.87 -3.43 2.23
N SER A 97 -9.21 -2.89 1.19
CA SER A 97 -9.68 -3.02 -0.20
C SER A 97 -9.65 -4.45 -0.72
N TYR A 98 -8.79 -5.31 -0.19
CA TYR A 98 -8.72 -6.71 -0.60
C TYR A 98 -9.99 -7.46 -0.21
N GLN A 99 -10.40 -7.30 1.05
CA GLN A 99 -11.66 -7.87 1.53
C GLN A 99 -12.86 -7.25 0.83
N GLY A 100 -12.91 -5.92 0.75
CA GLY A 100 -14.01 -5.19 0.11
C GLY A 100 -14.20 -5.61 -1.35
N GLY A 101 -13.11 -5.66 -2.12
CA GLY A 101 -13.15 -6.10 -3.52
C GLY A 101 -13.61 -7.56 -3.67
N THR A 102 -13.08 -8.47 -2.86
CA THR A 102 -13.47 -9.89 -2.86
C THR A 102 -14.97 -10.05 -2.61
N LEU A 103 -15.52 -9.38 -1.59
CA LEU A 103 -16.95 -9.43 -1.26
C LEU A 103 -17.82 -8.82 -2.35
N LEU A 104 -17.42 -7.66 -2.89
CA LEU A 104 -18.15 -7.00 -3.99
C LEU A 104 -18.19 -7.86 -5.25
N GLY A 105 -17.14 -8.63 -5.52
CA GLY A 105 -17.10 -9.60 -6.61
C GLY A 105 -17.87 -10.91 -6.33
N GLY A 106 -18.48 -11.05 -5.14
CA GLY A 106 -19.24 -12.24 -4.77
C GLY A 106 -18.38 -13.42 -4.27
N GLY A 107 -17.08 -13.20 -4.05
CA GLY A 107 -16.15 -14.21 -3.55
C GLY A 107 -16.10 -14.30 -2.03
N GLU A 108 -15.39 -15.32 -1.54
CA GLU A 108 -15.20 -15.61 -0.11
C GLU A 108 -13.80 -15.11 0.33
N PRO A 109 -13.69 -14.17 1.29
CA PRO A 109 -12.40 -13.75 1.83
C PRO A 109 -11.85 -14.80 2.81
N TYR A 110 -10.73 -15.43 2.47
CA TYR A 110 -9.94 -16.23 3.40
C TYR A 110 -8.88 -15.34 4.05
N ARG A 111 -9.07 -15.01 5.32
CA ARG A 111 -8.15 -14.15 6.08
C ARG A 111 -7.01 -14.97 6.64
N TYR A 112 -5.80 -14.72 6.13
CA TYR A 112 -4.58 -15.34 6.63
C TYR A 112 -3.91 -14.43 7.66
N ALA A 113 -3.75 -14.92 8.89
CA ALA A 113 -3.14 -14.13 9.96
C ALA A 113 -1.62 -14.00 9.77
N LEU A 114 -1.16 -12.80 9.47
CA LEU A 114 0.25 -12.45 9.48
C LEU A 114 0.76 -12.40 10.92
N ARG A 115 1.95 -12.95 11.17
CA ARG A 115 2.48 -13.09 12.54
C ARG A 115 3.94 -12.62 12.62
N PRO A 116 4.37 -12.08 13.77
CA PRO A 116 5.78 -11.70 13.96
C PRO A 116 6.77 -12.84 13.72
N ARG A 117 6.43 -14.08 14.11
CA ARG A 117 7.28 -15.27 13.93
C ARG A 117 7.61 -15.61 12.47
N THR A 118 6.79 -15.15 11.54
CA THR A 118 7.00 -15.29 10.09
C THR A 118 7.38 -13.96 9.42
N ASN A 119 7.84 -12.97 10.20
CA ASN A 119 8.11 -11.62 9.72
C ASN A 119 6.93 -11.01 8.95
N PHE A 120 5.70 -11.33 9.36
CA PHE A 120 4.46 -10.90 8.70
C PHE A 120 4.36 -11.33 7.22
N LEU A 121 4.94 -12.47 6.85
CA LEU A 121 4.78 -13.10 5.53
C LEU A 121 3.62 -14.12 5.55
N VAL A 122 2.99 -14.32 4.39
CA VAL A 122 1.99 -15.37 4.20
C VAL A 122 2.69 -16.71 3.99
N GLU A 123 2.50 -17.66 4.90
CA GLU A 123 3.02 -19.02 4.75
C GLU A 123 2.00 -19.87 3.99
N LEU A 124 2.23 -20.05 2.69
CA LEU A 124 1.29 -20.72 1.78
C LEU A 124 1.04 -22.19 2.17
N ASP A 125 2.00 -22.85 2.82
CA ASP A 125 1.87 -24.24 3.27
C ASP A 125 0.93 -24.38 4.49
N GLU A 126 0.64 -23.29 5.21
CA GLU A 126 -0.35 -23.28 6.29
C GLU A 126 -1.80 -23.14 5.78
N ILE A 127 -1.99 -22.85 4.49
CA ILE A 127 -3.32 -22.66 3.90
C ILE A 127 -3.92 -24.03 3.55
N PRO A 128 -5.14 -24.34 4.03
CA PRO A 128 -5.78 -25.59 3.73
C PRO A 128 -5.91 -25.87 2.23
N ALA A 129 -5.69 -27.12 1.82
CA ALA A 129 -5.66 -27.50 0.41
C ALA A 129 -7.01 -27.26 -0.30
N ASP A 130 -8.13 -27.36 0.39
CA ASP A 130 -9.45 -27.04 -0.16
C ASP A 130 -9.65 -25.55 -0.40
N VAL A 131 -9.07 -24.68 0.46
CA VAL A 131 -9.03 -23.23 0.26
C VAL A 131 -8.19 -22.91 -0.97
N LEU A 132 -6.96 -23.46 -1.08
CA LEU A 132 -6.08 -23.24 -2.23
C LEU A 132 -6.72 -23.66 -3.55
N ARG A 133 -7.49 -24.76 -3.58
CA ARG A 133 -8.20 -25.20 -4.80
C ARG A 133 -9.28 -24.24 -5.29
N ARG A 134 -9.89 -23.48 -4.37
CA ARG A 134 -10.94 -22.48 -4.67
C ARG A 134 -10.37 -21.08 -4.85
N THR A 135 -9.08 -20.88 -4.54
CA THR A 135 -8.46 -19.55 -4.61
C THR A 135 -8.34 -19.07 -6.05
N ARG A 136 -8.84 -17.86 -6.31
CA ARG A 136 -8.68 -17.15 -7.58
C ARG A 136 -7.68 -16.00 -7.47
N ILE A 137 -7.63 -15.34 -6.31
CA ILE A 137 -6.71 -14.22 -6.07
C ILE A 137 -5.94 -14.45 -4.76
N LEU A 138 -4.63 -14.25 -4.82
CA LEU A 138 -3.78 -14.02 -3.64
C LEU A 138 -3.37 -12.54 -3.62
N TYR A 139 -3.70 -11.82 -2.55
CA TYR A 139 -3.28 -10.45 -2.37
C TYR A 139 -2.00 -10.39 -1.56
N LEU A 140 -0.99 -9.66 -2.04
CA LEU A 140 0.23 -9.35 -1.31
C LEU A 140 0.57 -7.86 -1.44
N ASN A 141 1.09 -7.30 -0.35
CA ASN A 141 1.57 -5.93 -0.29
C ASN A 141 2.90 -5.92 0.46
N TYR A 142 4.00 -5.76 -0.25
CA TYR A 142 5.34 -5.60 0.33
C TYR A 142 6.12 -4.56 -0.48
N PRO A 143 6.64 -3.50 0.17
CA PRO A 143 6.57 -3.19 1.61
C PRO A 143 5.14 -3.03 2.12
N ASN A 144 4.88 -3.56 3.33
CA ASN A 144 3.52 -3.83 3.81
C ASN A 144 2.90 -2.63 4.56
N ASN A 145 1.64 -2.40 4.32
CA ASN A 145 0.75 -1.62 5.17
C ASN A 145 -0.20 -2.60 5.90
N PRO A 146 -0.18 -2.70 7.25
CA PRO A 146 0.36 -1.73 8.19
C PRO A 146 1.73 -2.06 8.81
N THR A 147 2.26 -3.26 8.62
CA THR A 147 3.35 -3.83 9.44
C THR A 147 4.74 -3.31 9.09
N ALA A 148 4.88 -2.63 7.95
CA ALA A 148 6.16 -2.23 7.35
C ALA A 148 7.09 -3.41 6.99
N ALA A 149 6.61 -4.65 7.03
CA ALA A 149 7.36 -5.82 6.64
C ALA A 149 7.74 -5.77 5.15
N VAL A 150 8.85 -6.42 4.82
CA VAL A 150 9.34 -6.57 3.45
C VAL A 150 9.48 -8.04 3.10
N ALA A 151 9.32 -8.38 1.84
CA ALA A 151 9.44 -9.75 1.35
C ALA A 151 10.81 -10.00 0.74
N PRO A 152 11.53 -11.05 1.17
CA PRO A 152 12.75 -11.52 0.48
C PRO A 152 12.42 -12.02 -0.94
N VAL A 153 13.41 -11.94 -1.84
CA VAL A 153 13.26 -12.39 -3.24
C VAL A 153 12.88 -13.88 -3.29
N GLU A 154 13.52 -14.70 -2.50
CA GLU A 154 13.29 -16.16 -2.45
C GLU A 154 11.84 -16.48 -2.00
N TYR A 155 11.27 -15.66 -1.13
CA TYR A 155 9.86 -15.77 -0.77
C TYR A 155 8.94 -15.44 -1.96
N LEU A 156 9.23 -14.37 -2.70
CA LEU A 156 8.45 -13.99 -3.88
C LEU A 156 8.54 -15.05 -4.99
N GLU A 157 9.71 -15.65 -5.20
CA GLU A 157 9.91 -16.78 -6.13
C GLU A 157 9.01 -17.97 -5.76
N ARG A 158 8.96 -18.32 -4.47
CA ARG A 158 8.07 -19.38 -3.97
C ARG A 158 6.61 -19.04 -4.20
N VAL A 159 6.19 -17.80 -3.93
CA VAL A 159 4.82 -17.35 -4.16
C VAL A 159 4.45 -17.45 -5.63
N VAL A 160 5.28 -16.92 -6.53
CA VAL A 160 5.04 -16.97 -7.98
C VAL A 160 4.91 -18.42 -8.47
N ARG A 161 5.79 -19.31 -8.02
CA ARG A 161 5.72 -20.73 -8.36
C ARG A 161 4.39 -21.35 -7.95
N VAL A 162 3.94 -21.14 -6.70
CA VAL A 162 2.67 -21.68 -6.21
C VAL A 162 1.49 -21.10 -6.99
N CYS A 163 1.50 -19.81 -7.30
CA CYS A 163 0.45 -19.17 -8.09
C CYS A 163 0.37 -19.75 -9.51
N ARG A 164 1.52 -20.06 -10.16
CA ARG A 164 1.56 -20.71 -11.46
C ARG A 164 1.02 -22.15 -11.41
N GLU A 165 1.45 -22.94 -10.43
CA GLU A 165 1.01 -24.34 -10.24
C GLU A 165 -0.49 -24.47 -9.94
N ARG A 166 -1.10 -23.44 -9.38
CA ARG A 166 -2.48 -23.44 -8.89
C ARG A 166 -3.44 -22.59 -9.73
N ASP A 167 -2.97 -21.92 -10.76
CA ASP A 167 -3.74 -20.94 -11.55
C ASP A 167 -4.38 -19.85 -10.69
N ILE A 168 -3.59 -19.29 -9.77
CA ILE A 168 -3.99 -18.20 -8.86
C ILE A 168 -3.44 -16.88 -9.41
N LEU A 169 -4.29 -15.88 -9.55
CA LEU A 169 -3.85 -14.53 -9.89
C LEU A 169 -3.19 -13.89 -8.66
N LEU A 170 -1.91 -13.54 -8.79
CA LEU A 170 -1.17 -12.79 -7.77
C LEU A 170 -1.40 -11.29 -7.95
N VAL A 171 -2.12 -10.69 -7.02
CA VAL A 171 -2.26 -9.22 -6.91
C VAL A 171 -1.17 -8.71 -6.00
N TYR A 172 -0.18 -8.02 -6.57
CA TYR A 172 0.94 -7.45 -5.84
C TYR A 172 0.82 -5.94 -5.76
N GLU A 173 0.58 -5.38 -4.56
CA GLU A 173 0.52 -3.94 -4.35
C GLU A 173 1.89 -3.42 -3.90
N ASN A 174 2.51 -2.57 -4.74
CA ASN A 174 3.86 -2.02 -4.57
C ASN A 174 3.84 -0.48 -4.44
N ALA A 175 2.88 0.04 -3.67
CA ALA A 175 2.67 1.47 -3.52
C ALA A 175 3.79 2.19 -2.73
N TYR A 176 4.67 1.45 -2.06
CA TYR A 176 5.73 1.97 -1.18
C TYR A 176 7.14 1.71 -1.70
N SER A 177 7.31 1.29 -2.96
CA SER A 177 8.61 0.94 -3.55
C SER A 177 9.67 2.03 -3.45
N GLU A 178 9.24 3.30 -3.44
CA GLU A 178 10.14 4.45 -3.39
C GLU A 178 10.26 5.09 -1.99
N LEU A 179 9.56 4.55 -1.00
CA LEU A 179 9.72 4.90 0.40
C LEU A 179 10.51 3.81 1.11
N ALA A 180 11.77 3.68 0.73
CA ALA A 180 12.71 2.69 1.26
C ALA A 180 13.96 3.38 1.82
N PHE A 181 14.56 2.79 2.83
CA PHE A 181 15.60 3.40 3.65
C PHE A 181 16.80 2.48 3.79
N ASP A 182 17.96 3.06 4.18
CA ASP A 182 19.16 2.34 4.58
C ASP A 182 19.69 1.36 3.51
N GLY A 183 19.51 1.71 2.24
CA GLY A 183 20.00 0.90 1.11
C GLY A 183 19.11 -0.27 0.71
N TYR A 184 17.96 -0.47 1.38
CA TYR A 184 16.98 -1.45 0.92
C TYR A 184 16.31 -0.98 -0.39
N VAL A 185 16.22 -1.89 -1.35
CA VAL A 185 15.60 -1.63 -2.66
C VAL A 185 14.45 -2.61 -2.85
N PRO A 186 13.19 -2.15 -2.70
CA PRO A 186 12.03 -3.02 -2.94
C PRO A 186 12.00 -3.52 -4.38
N PRO A 187 11.81 -4.83 -4.61
CA PRO A 187 11.69 -5.38 -5.96
C PRO A 187 10.29 -5.15 -6.55
N SER A 188 10.19 -5.17 -7.88
CA SER A 188 8.94 -5.48 -8.58
C SER A 188 8.72 -6.98 -8.57
N ILE A 189 7.45 -7.42 -8.52
CA ILE A 189 7.16 -8.85 -8.69
C ILE A 189 7.60 -9.36 -10.07
N PHE A 190 7.68 -8.47 -11.05
CA PHE A 190 8.08 -8.81 -12.42
C PHE A 190 9.59 -8.95 -12.62
N GLU A 191 10.40 -8.72 -11.60
CA GLU A 191 11.81 -9.15 -11.56
C GLU A 191 11.92 -10.65 -11.24
N ILE A 192 10.82 -11.29 -10.79
CA ILE A 192 10.76 -12.72 -10.46
C ILE A 192 10.37 -13.51 -11.71
N GLU A 193 11.14 -14.56 -12.00
CA GLU A 193 10.89 -15.45 -13.14
C GLU A 193 9.49 -16.09 -13.05
N GLY A 194 8.74 -16.06 -14.16
CA GLY A 194 7.39 -16.60 -14.25
C GLY A 194 6.28 -15.68 -13.74
N ALA A 195 6.60 -14.56 -13.10
CA ALA A 195 5.58 -13.65 -12.57
C ALA A 195 4.68 -13.06 -13.69
N ARG A 196 5.20 -12.87 -14.90
CA ARG A 196 4.39 -12.39 -16.04
C ARG A 196 3.19 -13.26 -16.36
N GLU A 197 3.25 -14.54 -16.03
CA GLU A 197 2.17 -15.49 -16.33
C GLU A 197 0.99 -15.32 -15.35
N VAL A 198 1.24 -14.86 -14.13
CA VAL A 198 0.26 -14.94 -13.03
C VAL A 198 0.06 -13.66 -12.25
N ALA A 199 0.87 -12.63 -12.47
CA ALA A 199 0.81 -11.44 -11.62
C ALA A 199 0.19 -10.22 -12.32
N ILE A 200 -0.41 -9.37 -11.49
CA ILE A 200 -0.68 -7.97 -11.75
C ILE A 200 -0.10 -7.14 -10.62
N GLU A 201 0.68 -6.10 -10.95
CA GLU A 201 1.31 -5.22 -9.98
C GLU A 201 0.68 -3.83 -10.02
N PHE A 202 0.37 -3.31 -8.82
CA PHE A 202 -0.27 -2.03 -8.62
C PHE A 202 0.69 -1.00 -8.02
N HIS A 203 0.74 0.17 -8.62
CA HIS A 203 1.51 1.32 -8.15
C HIS A 203 0.65 2.54 -7.94
N SER A 204 1.13 3.48 -7.13
CA SER A 204 0.43 4.71 -6.82
C SER A 204 1.37 5.90 -6.72
N LEU A 205 0.98 7.05 -7.26
CA LEU A 205 1.68 8.32 -7.04
C LEU A 205 1.41 8.88 -5.64
N SER A 206 0.43 8.34 -4.93
CA SER A 206 -0.04 8.86 -3.64
C SER A 206 1.06 8.96 -2.58
N LYS A 207 1.97 7.97 -2.53
CA LYS A 207 2.98 7.87 -1.47
C LYS A 207 4.34 8.37 -1.92
N THR A 208 4.78 7.91 -3.08
CA THR A 208 6.06 8.28 -3.68
C THR A 208 6.16 9.78 -3.97
N TYR A 209 5.06 10.39 -4.43
CA TYR A 209 5.04 11.78 -4.91
C TYR A 209 4.11 12.69 -4.09
N ASN A 210 3.68 12.27 -2.90
CA ASN A 210 2.78 13.05 -2.04
C ASN A 210 1.48 13.49 -2.75
N MET A 211 0.98 12.67 -3.67
CA MET A 211 -0.18 12.97 -4.52
C MET A 211 -1.42 12.18 -4.10
N THR A 212 -1.69 12.06 -2.80
CA THR A 212 -2.77 11.23 -2.24
C THR A 212 -4.15 11.62 -2.77
N GLY A 213 -4.48 12.90 -2.70
CA GLY A 213 -5.77 13.46 -3.16
C GLY A 213 -5.94 13.50 -4.68
N TRP A 214 -4.84 13.37 -5.43
CA TRP A 214 -4.87 13.41 -6.91
C TRP A 214 -5.46 12.15 -7.53
N ARG A 215 -5.50 11.08 -6.78
CA ARG A 215 -6.06 9.80 -7.19
C ARG A 215 -5.43 9.29 -8.49
N CYS A 216 -4.11 9.17 -8.54
CA CYS A 216 -3.35 8.73 -9.70
C CYS A 216 -2.48 7.50 -9.38
N GLY A 217 -2.55 6.50 -10.25
CA GLY A 217 -1.78 5.27 -10.15
C GLY A 217 -1.88 4.46 -11.44
N TRP A 218 -1.31 3.27 -11.43
CA TRP A 218 -1.37 2.35 -12.55
C TRP A 218 -1.29 0.89 -12.11
N ALA A 219 -1.72 0.01 -13.00
CA ALA A 219 -1.43 -1.41 -12.92
C ALA A 219 -0.65 -1.84 -14.16
N VAL A 220 0.22 -2.83 -13.98
CA VAL A 220 0.93 -3.50 -15.07
C VAL A 220 0.70 -5.00 -14.98
N SER A 221 0.48 -5.65 -16.12
CA SER A 221 0.27 -7.10 -16.23
C SER A 221 0.37 -7.55 -17.68
N ARG A 222 0.24 -8.86 -17.91
CA ARG A 222 0.04 -9.39 -19.27
C ARG A 222 -1.24 -8.83 -19.91
N PRO A 223 -1.32 -8.78 -21.26
CA PRO A 223 -2.42 -8.12 -21.98
C PRO A 223 -3.83 -8.60 -21.59
N GLU A 224 -4.01 -9.91 -21.33
CA GLU A 224 -5.32 -10.48 -21.01
C GLU A 224 -5.85 -9.97 -19.66
N VAL A 225 -4.97 -9.86 -18.64
CA VAL A 225 -5.34 -9.37 -17.33
C VAL A 225 -5.56 -7.85 -17.37
N ALA A 226 -4.67 -7.12 -18.05
CA ALA A 226 -4.79 -5.67 -18.22
C ALA A 226 -6.07 -5.29 -18.97
N SER A 227 -6.41 -5.98 -20.06
CA SER A 227 -7.63 -5.74 -20.83
C SER A 227 -8.89 -6.09 -20.04
N THR A 228 -8.86 -7.13 -19.21
CA THR A 228 -9.97 -7.49 -18.31
C THR A 228 -10.24 -6.38 -17.29
N LEU A 229 -9.20 -5.86 -16.63
CA LEU A 229 -9.33 -4.74 -15.71
C LEU A 229 -9.87 -3.49 -16.44
N ALA A 230 -9.32 -3.15 -17.61
CA ALA A 230 -9.76 -2.02 -18.41
C ALA A 230 -11.24 -2.15 -18.83
N LYS A 231 -11.70 -3.36 -19.14
CA LYS A 231 -13.10 -3.64 -19.47
C LYS A 231 -14.03 -3.39 -18.29
N VAL A 232 -13.69 -3.86 -17.08
CA VAL A 232 -14.48 -3.56 -15.88
C VAL A 232 -14.54 -2.05 -15.65
N LYS A 233 -13.41 -1.35 -15.74
CA LYS A 233 -13.36 0.11 -15.62
C LYS A 233 -14.27 0.83 -16.61
N SER A 234 -14.38 0.33 -17.84
CA SER A 234 -15.25 0.94 -18.86
C SER A 234 -16.72 0.91 -18.48
N PHE A 235 -17.16 -0.01 -17.62
CA PHE A 235 -18.52 -0.09 -17.11
C PHE A 235 -18.76 0.72 -15.82
N VAL A 236 -17.68 1.05 -15.09
CA VAL A 236 -17.78 1.67 -13.75
C VAL A 236 -17.41 3.15 -13.79
N ASP A 237 -16.24 3.52 -14.30
CA ASP A 237 -15.69 4.88 -14.19
C ASP A 237 -15.21 5.51 -15.50
N THR A 238 -15.15 4.76 -16.58
CA THR A 238 -14.64 5.19 -17.90
C THR A 238 -13.19 5.71 -17.90
N GLY A 239 -12.57 5.81 -16.74
CA GLY A 239 -11.19 6.26 -16.54
C GLY A 239 -11.07 7.62 -15.85
N GLN A 240 -9.85 7.93 -15.47
CA GLN A 240 -9.47 9.16 -14.76
C GLN A 240 -9.39 10.35 -15.72
N TYR A 241 -9.66 11.55 -15.19
CA TYR A 241 -9.43 12.81 -15.90
C TYR A 241 -7.99 12.92 -16.44
N MET A 242 -7.86 13.14 -17.76
CA MET A 242 -6.55 13.06 -18.43
C MET A 242 -5.57 14.17 -18.01
N ALA A 243 -6.04 15.31 -17.52
CA ALA A 243 -5.17 16.35 -17.00
C ALA A 243 -4.40 15.89 -15.74
N ILE A 244 -5.02 15.04 -14.89
CA ILE A 244 -4.31 14.43 -13.76
C ILE A 244 -3.25 13.45 -14.24
N GLN A 245 -3.54 12.67 -15.28
CA GLN A 245 -2.56 11.78 -15.88
C GLN A 245 -1.39 12.56 -16.53
N ALA A 246 -1.66 13.72 -17.15
CA ALA A 246 -0.62 14.60 -17.68
C ALA A 246 0.30 15.13 -16.55
N ALA A 247 -0.26 15.49 -15.40
CA ALA A 247 0.54 15.84 -14.22
C ALA A 247 1.32 14.62 -13.68
N GLY A 248 0.74 13.42 -13.77
CA GLY A 248 1.42 12.16 -13.45
C GLY A 248 2.65 11.91 -14.32
N VAL A 249 2.61 12.26 -15.62
CA VAL A 249 3.81 12.23 -16.50
C VAL A 249 4.93 13.09 -15.92
N ALA A 250 4.61 14.33 -15.52
CA ALA A 250 5.60 15.24 -14.95
C ALA A 250 6.16 14.71 -13.62
N ALA A 251 5.32 14.10 -12.77
CA ALA A 251 5.77 13.47 -11.54
C ALA A 251 6.75 12.30 -11.82
N LEU A 252 6.39 11.38 -12.72
CA LEU A 252 7.24 10.23 -13.09
C LEU A 252 8.58 10.66 -13.69
N ASN A 253 8.58 11.74 -14.46
CA ASN A 253 9.79 12.30 -15.08
C ASN A 253 10.69 13.02 -14.04
N SER A 254 10.14 13.51 -12.93
CA SER A 254 10.91 14.14 -11.84
C SER A 254 11.48 13.15 -10.83
N TRP A 255 11.36 11.84 -11.04
CA TRP A 255 11.72 10.78 -10.10
C TRP A 255 13.12 10.94 -9.50
N SER A 256 14.16 11.15 -10.34
CA SER A 256 15.54 11.25 -9.89
C SER A 256 15.85 12.51 -9.06
N GLU A 257 15.03 13.56 -9.23
CA GLU A 257 15.19 14.84 -8.52
C GLU A 257 14.36 14.84 -7.23
N PHE A 258 13.15 14.30 -7.29
CA PHE A 258 12.18 14.39 -6.18
C PHE A 258 12.34 13.29 -5.16
N VAL A 259 12.43 12.03 -5.59
CA VAL A 259 12.37 10.86 -4.69
C VAL A 259 13.48 10.82 -3.66
N PRO A 260 14.77 11.12 -3.98
CA PRO A 260 15.82 11.09 -2.97
C PRO A 260 15.59 12.10 -1.83
N GLY A 261 15.18 13.33 -2.16
CA GLY A 261 14.88 14.37 -1.16
C GLY A 261 13.67 14.02 -0.30
N ASN A 262 12.60 13.54 -0.92
CA ASN A 262 11.41 13.07 -0.23
C ASN A 262 11.73 11.88 0.71
N GLY A 263 12.48 10.91 0.23
CA GLY A 263 12.93 9.76 1.01
C GLY A 263 13.78 10.15 2.22
N ALA A 264 14.64 11.16 2.10
CA ALA A 264 15.43 11.68 3.20
C ALA A 264 14.56 12.26 4.33
N VAL A 265 13.50 13.01 3.99
CA VAL A 265 12.54 13.53 4.97
C VAL A 265 11.81 12.39 5.70
N PHE A 266 11.34 11.39 4.97
CA PHE A 266 10.68 10.23 5.59
C PHE A 266 11.64 9.41 6.46
N LYS A 267 12.90 9.28 6.06
CA LYS A 267 13.94 8.63 6.88
C LYS A 267 14.16 9.36 8.20
N GLU A 268 14.31 10.68 8.17
CA GLU A 268 14.45 11.51 9.38
C GLU A 268 13.27 11.32 10.33
N ARG A 269 12.05 11.37 9.79
CA ARG A 269 10.82 11.18 10.56
C ARG A 269 10.71 9.76 11.14
N ARG A 270 11.09 8.73 10.38
CA ARG A 270 11.16 7.34 10.84
C ARG A 270 12.12 7.22 12.03
N ASP A 271 13.34 7.73 11.88
CA ASP A 271 14.37 7.63 12.91
C ASP A 271 13.93 8.33 14.19
N ALA A 272 13.30 9.49 14.06
CA ALA A 272 12.73 10.24 15.20
C ALA A 272 11.58 9.47 15.86
N ALA A 273 10.68 8.85 15.05
CA ALA A 273 9.55 8.08 15.57
C ALA A 273 10.02 6.85 16.35
N VAL A 274 10.92 6.05 15.77
CA VAL A 274 11.47 4.87 16.44
C VAL A 274 12.14 5.24 17.76
N ALA A 275 13.00 6.28 17.75
CA ALA A 275 13.67 6.74 18.94
C ALA A 275 12.69 7.26 20.01
N ALA A 276 11.66 8.00 19.61
CA ALA A 276 10.69 8.58 20.53
C ALA A 276 9.78 7.51 21.17
N PHE A 277 9.22 6.59 20.38
CA PHE A 277 8.34 5.55 20.90
C PHE A 277 9.10 4.54 21.78
N ARG A 278 10.34 4.18 21.42
CA ARG A 278 11.18 3.35 22.31
C ARG A 278 11.48 4.02 23.64
N ARG A 279 11.80 5.32 23.64
CA ARG A 279 11.97 6.09 24.90
C ARG A 279 10.69 6.18 25.72
N ALA A 280 9.54 6.16 25.08
CA ALA A 280 8.24 6.17 25.73
C ALA A 280 7.79 4.79 26.25
N GLY A 281 8.64 3.76 26.13
CA GLY A 281 8.41 2.41 26.67
C GLY A 281 7.75 1.42 25.70
N PHE A 282 7.63 1.76 24.41
CA PHE A 282 7.07 0.86 23.42
C PHE A 282 8.13 0.02 22.69
N GLU A 283 7.75 -1.17 22.28
CA GLU A 283 8.55 -2.04 21.41
C GLU A 283 8.15 -1.82 19.94
N CYS A 284 9.14 -1.55 19.09
CA CYS A 284 8.95 -1.48 17.64
C CYS A 284 10.25 -1.79 16.91
N ASP A 285 10.12 -2.42 15.74
CA ASP A 285 11.23 -2.62 14.81
C ASP A 285 11.53 -1.34 14.04
N VAL A 286 12.74 -1.24 13.48
CA VAL A 286 13.11 -0.15 12.57
C VAL A 286 12.64 -0.52 11.17
N PRO A 287 11.64 0.14 10.60
CA PRO A 287 11.18 -0.18 9.25
C PRO A 287 12.23 0.24 8.21
N CYS A 288 12.54 -0.67 7.28
CA CYS A 288 13.42 -0.35 6.14
C CYS A 288 12.66 0.20 4.93
N ALA A 289 11.33 0.26 5.01
CA ALA A 289 10.47 0.83 3.99
C ALA A 289 9.12 1.27 4.57
N THR A 290 8.29 1.89 3.77
CA THR A 290 6.98 2.49 4.04
C THR A 290 7.04 3.82 4.79
N MET A 291 5.87 4.40 5.02
CA MET A 291 5.69 5.60 5.86
C MET A 291 5.07 5.27 7.22
N TYR A 292 5.16 4.00 7.65
CA TYR A 292 4.48 3.49 8.84
C TYR A 292 5.45 2.92 9.85
N LEU A 293 5.06 3.03 11.15
CA LEU A 293 5.64 2.27 12.23
C LEU A 293 4.55 1.41 12.86
N TRP A 294 4.84 0.11 12.97
CA TRP A 294 3.99 -0.88 13.64
C TRP A 294 4.52 -1.10 15.04
N ILE A 295 3.72 -0.73 16.04
CA ILE A 295 4.16 -0.60 17.43
C ILE A 295 3.40 -1.62 18.26
N ARG A 296 4.14 -2.41 19.03
CA ARG A 296 3.57 -3.40 19.93
C ARG A 296 2.99 -2.74 21.18
N LEU A 297 1.80 -3.18 21.56
CA LEU A 297 1.19 -2.89 22.86
C LEU A 297 1.63 -3.95 23.87
N PRO A 298 1.67 -3.62 25.17
CA PRO A 298 1.80 -4.64 26.22
C PRO A 298 0.69 -5.69 26.15
N ASP A 299 1.01 -6.89 26.59
CA ASP A 299 0.07 -8.00 26.58
C ASP A 299 -1.19 -7.64 27.42
N GLY A 300 -2.36 -7.96 26.90
CA GLY A 300 -3.63 -7.67 27.54
C GLY A 300 -4.23 -6.29 27.28
N VAL A 301 -3.49 -5.36 26.64
CA VAL A 301 -4.02 -4.04 26.27
C VAL A 301 -4.75 -4.12 24.93
N PRO A 302 -6.09 -3.96 24.87
CA PRO A 302 -6.83 -3.96 23.60
C PRO A 302 -6.47 -2.75 22.75
N SER A 303 -6.15 -2.98 21.47
CA SER A 303 -5.66 -1.94 20.58
C SER A 303 -6.67 -0.82 20.31
N ALA A 304 -7.96 -1.16 20.22
CA ALA A 304 -9.05 -0.18 20.07
C ALA A 304 -9.18 0.70 21.31
N LEU A 305 -9.21 0.10 22.51
CA LEU A 305 -9.27 0.84 23.77
C LEU A 305 -8.09 1.81 23.94
N PHE A 306 -6.87 1.34 23.59
CA PHE A 306 -5.69 2.20 23.65
C PHE A 306 -5.80 3.40 22.69
N ALA A 307 -6.23 3.17 21.43
CA ALA A 307 -6.38 4.23 20.45
C ALA A 307 -7.46 5.25 20.83
N ASP A 308 -8.61 4.79 21.34
CA ASP A 308 -9.72 5.64 21.79
C ASP A 308 -9.30 6.51 22.99
N ARG A 309 -8.71 5.91 24.02
CA ARG A 309 -8.21 6.65 25.17
C ARG A 309 -7.08 7.61 24.81
N LEU A 310 -6.19 7.23 23.88
CA LEU A 310 -5.11 8.10 23.42
C LEU A 310 -5.65 9.35 22.72
N LEU A 311 -6.74 9.20 21.96
CA LEU A 311 -7.44 10.33 21.38
C LEU A 311 -8.14 11.19 22.43
N GLU A 312 -8.91 10.58 23.33
CA GLU A 312 -9.75 11.30 24.29
C GLU A 312 -8.95 11.99 25.39
N GLU A 313 -7.94 11.32 25.95
CA GLU A 313 -7.19 11.83 27.10
C GLU A 313 -5.95 12.65 26.69
N GLU A 314 -5.30 12.29 25.58
CA GLU A 314 -4.02 12.86 25.16
C GLU A 314 -4.08 13.63 23.83
N GLY A 315 -5.21 13.56 23.12
CA GLY A 315 -5.42 14.26 21.84
C GLY A 315 -4.50 13.77 20.73
N VAL A 316 -4.18 12.47 20.68
CA VAL A 316 -3.36 11.83 19.64
C VAL A 316 -4.15 10.78 18.91
N VAL A 317 -4.22 10.88 17.58
CA VAL A 317 -4.85 9.89 16.71
C VAL A 317 -3.81 8.90 16.23
N VAL A 318 -4.06 7.61 16.45
CA VAL A 318 -3.34 6.48 15.88
C VAL A 318 -4.33 5.47 15.31
N MET A 319 -3.85 4.51 14.54
CA MET A 319 -4.72 3.43 14.05
C MET A 319 -4.56 2.21 14.93
N ALA A 320 -5.65 1.79 15.58
CA ALA A 320 -5.70 0.52 16.29
C ALA A 320 -5.35 -0.64 15.35
N GLY A 321 -4.55 -1.59 15.81
CA GLY A 321 -4.16 -2.72 15.00
C GLY A 321 -5.36 -3.59 14.57
N SER A 322 -6.34 -3.74 15.46
CA SER A 322 -7.62 -4.43 15.17
C SER A 322 -8.41 -3.83 14.00
N SER A 323 -8.19 -2.54 13.66
CA SER A 323 -8.79 -1.90 12.49
C SER A 323 -8.28 -2.47 11.14
N PHE A 324 -7.15 -3.17 11.17
CA PHE A 324 -6.58 -3.88 10.02
C PHE A 324 -6.92 -5.38 10.01
N GLY A 325 -7.78 -5.81 10.92
CA GLY A 325 -8.19 -7.18 11.10
C GLY A 325 -7.70 -7.78 12.43
N ARG A 326 -8.23 -8.97 12.77
CA ARG A 326 -7.96 -9.64 14.06
C ARG A 326 -6.46 -9.93 14.29
N GLY A 327 -5.72 -10.20 13.22
CA GLY A 327 -4.27 -10.43 13.29
C GLY A 327 -3.46 -9.19 13.68
N GLY A 328 -4.08 -8.01 13.70
CA GLY A 328 -3.46 -6.76 14.15
C GLY A 328 -3.64 -6.46 15.64
N GLU A 329 -4.41 -7.27 16.37
CA GLU A 329 -4.58 -7.06 17.82
C GLU A 329 -3.23 -7.18 18.56
N GLY A 330 -3.05 -6.37 19.60
CA GLY A 330 -1.79 -6.22 20.33
C GLY A 330 -0.79 -5.24 19.68
N PHE A 331 -1.24 -4.50 18.64
CA PHE A 331 -0.43 -3.49 17.96
C PHE A 331 -1.25 -2.24 17.67
N PHE A 332 -0.54 -1.15 17.35
CA PHE A 332 -1.11 0.03 16.72
C PHE A 332 -0.16 0.57 15.64
N ARG A 333 -0.70 1.28 14.66
CA ARG A 333 0.07 1.90 13.57
C ARG A 333 0.10 3.41 13.71
N ILE A 334 1.28 3.99 13.51
CA ILE A 334 1.44 5.41 13.22
C ILE A 334 1.99 5.63 11.81
N SER A 335 1.83 6.84 11.30
CA SER A 335 2.37 7.29 10.03
C SER A 335 3.35 8.45 10.24
N PHE A 336 4.43 8.51 9.46
CA PHE A 336 5.45 9.57 9.50
C PHE A 336 5.02 10.82 8.72
N ILE A 337 3.81 11.32 8.98
CA ILE A 337 3.12 12.35 8.18
C ILE A 337 3.24 13.77 8.73
N THR A 338 4.05 13.98 9.78
CA THR A 338 4.26 15.30 10.38
C THR A 338 5.70 15.45 10.88
N SER A 339 6.06 16.61 11.42
CA SER A 339 7.43 16.91 11.85
C SER A 339 7.94 15.95 12.94
N PRO A 340 9.26 15.72 13.02
CA PRO A 340 9.89 14.92 14.10
C PRO A 340 9.49 15.36 15.50
N GLN A 341 9.35 16.68 15.73
CA GLN A 341 8.95 17.25 17.01
C GLN A 341 7.52 16.85 17.39
N ARG A 342 6.59 16.90 16.44
CA ARG A 342 5.20 16.49 16.66
C ARG A 342 5.08 14.98 16.91
N ILE A 343 5.87 14.19 16.21
CA ILE A 343 5.95 12.72 16.43
C ILE A 343 6.49 12.43 17.84
N ALA A 344 7.55 13.12 18.26
CA ALA A 344 8.11 12.95 19.60
C ALA A 344 7.13 13.36 20.71
N GLU A 345 6.38 14.44 20.52
CA GLU A 345 5.30 14.86 21.43
C GLU A 345 4.21 13.79 21.53
N ALA A 346 3.78 13.22 20.40
CA ALA A 346 2.77 12.16 20.38
C ALA A 346 3.27 10.91 21.13
N ALA A 347 4.53 10.53 20.94
CA ALA A 347 5.13 9.40 21.66
C ALA A 347 5.17 9.62 23.18
N GLN A 348 5.52 10.83 23.65
CA GLN A 348 5.49 11.14 25.07
C GLN A 348 4.08 11.05 25.67
N ARG A 349 3.07 11.55 24.95
CA ARG A 349 1.67 11.47 25.33
C ARG A 349 1.20 10.01 25.40
N ALA A 350 1.55 9.20 24.42
CA ALA A 350 1.24 7.77 24.39
C ALA A 350 1.90 7.02 25.59
N GLY A 351 3.14 7.37 25.95
CA GLY A 351 3.83 6.81 27.11
C GLY A 351 3.18 7.16 28.44
N ARG A 352 2.66 8.42 28.60
CA ARG A 352 1.89 8.79 29.80
C ARG A 352 0.62 7.94 29.93
N LEU A 353 -0.13 7.79 28.83
CA LEU A 353 -1.32 6.95 28.85
C LEU A 353 -0.97 5.52 29.22
N LEU A 354 0.07 4.93 28.63
CA LEU A 354 0.50 3.57 28.95
C LEU A 354 0.80 3.40 30.43
N THR A 355 1.51 4.35 31.04
CA THR A 355 1.81 4.34 32.48
C THR A 355 0.54 4.43 33.32
N SER A 356 -0.44 5.26 32.94
CA SER A 356 -1.72 5.39 33.64
C SER A 356 -2.55 4.10 33.57
N MET A 357 -2.54 3.42 32.41
CA MET A 357 -3.25 2.14 32.24
C MET A 357 -2.67 1.05 33.13
N ALA A 358 -1.34 0.92 33.18
CA ALA A 358 -0.67 -0.05 34.04
C ALA A 358 -0.94 0.19 35.55
N ALA A 359 -1.00 1.44 35.98
CA ALA A 359 -1.30 1.79 37.38
C ALA A 359 -2.72 1.40 37.79
N VAL A 360 -3.70 1.51 36.90
CA VAL A 360 -5.09 1.10 37.16
C VAL A 360 -5.22 -0.43 37.27
N GLU A 361 -4.48 -1.19 36.47
CA GLU A 361 -4.47 -2.66 36.56
C GLU A 361 -3.84 -3.18 37.86
N ALA A 362 -2.76 -2.54 38.31
CA ALA A 362 -2.08 -2.92 39.54
C ALA A 362 -2.91 -2.64 40.84
N THR A 363 -3.98 -1.85 40.72
CA THR A 363 -4.91 -1.52 41.84
C THR A 363 -6.19 -2.35 41.85
N ARG A 364 -6.39 -3.21 40.89
CA ARG A 364 -7.48 -4.18 40.77
C ARG A 364 -7.02 -5.57 41.18
#